data_4b652dc3f96b51d0ae5efe074066379f
#
_entry.id   4b652dc3f96b51d0ae5efe074066379f
#
_cell.length_a   1.000
_cell.length_b   1.000
_cell.length_c   1.000
_cell.angle_alpha   90.00
_cell.angle_beta   90.00
_cell.angle_gamma   90.00
#
_symmetry.space_group_name_H-M   'P 1'
#
loop_
_entity.id
_entity.type
_entity.pdbx_description
1 polymer ?
#
loop_
_entity_poly.entity_id
_entity_poly.type
_entity_poly.pdbx_seq_one_letter_code
_entity_poly.pdbx_strand_id
1 'polypeptide(L)'
;REQLMWLSGYFAGAAAAAPSSIPAFQSNLLGQARAHPPAAAHAAFTPAAAAPAAAAIAAPSLTIISASHTGNGRKLSEKLLAAVQALGVQARMVKAGDYQPREIAKEKLLYIVISTHGDGDPPDEARGLYEFLGTKRAPQLPDLQYSVLALGDSSYPKFCEAGRIVDERLAKLGAKRLLPRVDCDVDFEKLAQTWSDDALARVREIKQKFSPS
;
A
#
# COMPACT_ATOMS: atom_id res chain seq x y z
N ARG A 1 1.13 0.52 48.32
CA ARG A 1 -0.15 -0.05 48.82
C ARG A 1 -1.24 0.60 48.01
N GLU A 2 -1.74 -0.04 46.95
CA GLU A 2 -2.80 -1.01 46.84
C GLU A 2 -2.75 -1.67 45.49
N GLN A 3 -2.82 -2.98 45.56
CA GLN A 3 -3.01 -3.88 44.43
C GLN A 3 -4.48 -3.83 44.00
N LEU A 4 -4.75 -3.80 42.73
CA LEU A 4 -6.01 -4.27 42.20
C LEU A 4 -5.76 -5.28 41.07
N MET A 5 -5.91 -6.53 41.47
CA MET A 5 -6.07 -7.71 40.63
C MET A 5 -7.33 -7.53 39.76
N TRP A 6 -7.23 -7.81 38.48
CA TRP A 6 -8.39 -8.13 37.66
C TRP A 6 -8.31 -9.54 37.16
N LEU A 7 -9.36 -10.26 37.53
CA LEU A 7 -9.61 -11.66 37.38
C LEU A 7 -9.73 -12.13 35.93
N SER A 8 -9.14 -13.28 35.72
CA SER A 8 -9.42 -14.22 34.66
C SER A 8 -10.92 -14.58 34.56
N GLY A 9 -11.52 -14.39 33.40
CA GLY A 9 -12.81 -14.95 33.03
C GLY A 9 -12.63 -16.10 32.03
N TYR A 10 -12.60 -17.31 32.58
CA TYR A 10 -12.66 -18.58 31.84
C TYR A 10 -14.09 -18.78 31.33
N PHE A 11 -14.27 -18.96 30.04
CA PHE A 11 -15.50 -19.56 29.52
C PHE A 11 -15.15 -20.77 28.67
N ALA A 12 -15.39 -21.93 29.30
CA ALA A 12 -15.54 -23.20 28.63
C ALA A 12 -17.00 -23.28 28.15
N GLY A 13 -17.23 -23.71 26.93
CA GLY A 13 -18.54 -23.90 26.34
C GLY A 13 -18.51 -24.85 25.15
N ALA A 14 -18.60 -26.13 25.48
CA ALA A 14 -19.39 -27.20 24.86
C ALA A 14 -19.30 -27.44 23.34
N ALA A 15 -18.76 -28.59 23.03
CA ALA A 15 -18.95 -29.37 21.80
C ALA A 15 -20.42 -29.78 21.62
N ALA A 16 -20.95 -29.65 20.42
CA ALA A 16 -22.15 -30.36 19.99
C ALA A 16 -21.97 -30.86 18.55
N ALA A 17 -22.28 -32.13 18.43
CA ALA A 17 -22.10 -33.08 17.36
C ALA A 17 -22.69 -32.73 16.00
N ALA A 18 -22.02 -33.26 14.98
CA ALA A 18 -22.56 -33.43 13.63
C ALA A 18 -23.70 -34.47 13.56
N PRO A 19 -24.51 -34.45 12.52
CA PRO A 19 -24.70 -35.70 11.81
C PRO A 19 -24.47 -35.61 10.31
N SER A 20 -23.89 -36.69 9.85
CA SER A 20 -23.72 -37.15 8.49
C SER A 20 -25.04 -37.35 7.76
N SER A 21 -25.11 -36.98 6.50
CA SER A 21 -25.82 -37.76 5.48
C SER A 21 -25.47 -37.28 4.07
N ILE A 22 -24.80 -38.16 3.36
CA ILE A 22 -24.62 -38.14 1.91
C ILE A 22 -25.80 -38.90 1.31
N PRO A 23 -26.44 -38.49 0.24
CA PRO A 23 -27.04 -39.41 -0.69
C PRO A 23 -26.25 -39.50 -1.98
N ALA A 24 -25.78 -40.70 -2.26
CA ALA A 24 -25.35 -41.14 -3.55
C ALA A 24 -26.54 -41.04 -4.54
N PHE A 25 -26.25 -40.55 -5.75
CA PHE A 25 -27.14 -40.71 -6.86
C PHE A 25 -26.44 -41.36 -8.05
N GLN A 26 -27.10 -42.45 -8.47
CA GLN A 26 -26.66 -43.46 -9.39
C GLN A 26 -26.54 -42.99 -10.85
N SER A 27 -25.58 -43.61 -11.48
CA SER A 27 -25.41 -43.72 -12.93
C SER A 27 -26.67 -44.20 -13.64
N ASN A 28 -27.03 -43.59 -14.76
CA ASN A 28 -27.86 -44.25 -15.75
C ASN A 28 -27.29 -44.01 -17.16
N LEU A 29 -26.71 -45.07 -17.68
CA LEU A 29 -26.33 -45.28 -19.08
C LEU A 29 -27.60 -45.62 -19.87
N LEU A 30 -27.63 -45.16 -21.09
CA LEU A 30 -28.22 -45.72 -22.31
C LEU A 30 -28.71 -44.56 -23.18
N GLY A 31 -28.01 -44.14 -24.23
CA GLY A 31 -28.02 -44.74 -25.52
C GLY A 31 -29.14 -44.20 -26.37
N GLN A 32 -28.85 -43.29 -27.31
CA GLN A 32 -29.47 -43.32 -28.63
C GLN A 32 -28.70 -42.40 -29.60
N ALA A 33 -28.15 -43.04 -30.63
CA ALA A 33 -27.65 -42.43 -31.85
C ALA A 33 -28.83 -41.92 -32.69
N ARG A 34 -28.70 -40.74 -33.33
CA ARG A 34 -29.17 -40.54 -34.73
C ARG A 34 -28.86 -39.16 -35.26
N ALA A 35 -28.25 -39.23 -36.46
CA ALA A 35 -28.47 -38.43 -37.65
C ALA A 35 -27.83 -37.02 -37.71
N HIS A 36 -26.78 -36.92 -38.51
CA HIS A 36 -26.35 -35.68 -39.16
C HIS A 36 -27.32 -35.28 -40.28
N PRO A 37 -27.50 -34.02 -40.56
CA PRO A 37 -27.62 -33.50 -41.91
C PRO A 37 -26.56 -32.41 -42.19
N PRO A 38 -26.46 -31.90 -43.41
CA PRO A 38 -25.19 -31.71 -44.09
C PRO A 38 -24.65 -30.27 -44.01
N ALA A 39 -23.40 -30.15 -44.44
CA ALA A 39 -22.59 -28.98 -44.62
C ALA A 39 -23.34 -27.78 -45.24
N ALA A 40 -23.19 -26.61 -44.60
CA ALA A 40 -23.42 -25.31 -45.24
C ALA A 40 -22.26 -24.35 -44.89
N ALA A 41 -21.57 -24.03 -46.00
CA ALA A 41 -20.83 -22.78 -46.25
C ALA A 41 -19.95 -22.16 -45.15
N HIS A 42 -18.66 -22.39 -45.30
CA HIS A 42 -17.63 -21.57 -44.66
C HIS A 42 -17.69 -20.15 -45.25
N ALA A 43 -18.23 -19.21 -44.47
CA ALA A 43 -17.91 -17.81 -44.64
C ALA A 43 -16.55 -17.57 -43.92
N ALA A 44 -15.53 -17.32 -44.70
CA ALA A 44 -14.21 -16.97 -44.23
C ALA A 44 -14.30 -15.60 -43.48
N PHE A 45 -14.31 -15.67 -42.17
CA PHE A 45 -14.11 -14.50 -41.34
C PHE A 45 -12.61 -14.26 -41.28
N THR A 46 -12.10 -13.34 -42.09
CA THR A 46 -10.76 -12.78 -41.89
C THR A 46 -10.78 -11.97 -40.61
N PRO A 47 -9.99 -12.35 -39.60
CA PRO A 47 -9.82 -11.45 -38.47
C PRO A 47 -9.00 -10.25 -38.95
N ALA A 48 -9.63 -9.08 -39.00
CA ALA A 48 -8.89 -7.83 -39.12
C ALA A 48 -7.86 -7.80 -37.99
N ALA A 49 -6.59 -7.83 -38.39
CA ALA A 49 -5.49 -7.63 -37.47
C ALA A 49 -5.68 -6.27 -36.78
N ALA A 50 -6.19 -6.28 -35.55
CA ALA A 50 -6.13 -5.13 -34.70
C ALA A 50 -4.66 -4.78 -34.51
N ALA A 51 -4.24 -3.66 -35.09
CA ALA A 51 -2.93 -3.08 -34.83
C ALA A 51 -2.75 -3.00 -33.30
N PRO A 52 -1.58 -3.32 -32.76
CA PRO A 52 -1.34 -3.17 -31.34
C PRO A 52 -1.54 -1.68 -31.03
N ALA A 53 -2.59 -1.36 -30.30
CA ALA A 53 -2.74 -0.04 -29.68
C ALA A 53 -1.46 0.18 -28.88
N ALA A 54 -0.68 1.20 -29.27
CA ALA A 54 0.50 1.60 -28.52
C ALA A 54 0.04 1.74 -27.07
N ALA A 55 0.57 0.87 -26.20
CA ALA A 55 0.24 0.90 -24.80
C ALA A 55 0.65 2.28 -24.28
N ALA A 56 -0.31 3.14 -24.05
CA ALA A 56 -0.06 4.42 -23.41
C ALA A 56 0.63 4.10 -22.09
N ILE A 57 1.86 4.59 -21.90
CA ILE A 57 2.61 4.39 -20.68
C ILE A 57 1.81 5.09 -19.58
N ALA A 58 1.07 4.30 -18.80
CA ALA A 58 0.27 4.85 -17.71
C ALA A 58 1.19 5.53 -16.69
N ALA A 59 0.76 6.67 -16.18
CA ALA A 59 1.47 7.34 -15.08
C ALA A 59 1.63 6.37 -13.89
N PRO A 60 2.78 6.39 -13.20
CA PRO A 60 3.00 5.50 -12.07
C PRO A 60 1.94 5.73 -10.99
N SER A 61 1.43 4.64 -10.42
CA SER A 61 0.53 4.71 -9.28
C SER A 61 1.29 5.13 -8.02
N LEU A 62 0.67 6.00 -7.21
CA LEU A 62 1.22 6.41 -5.91
C LEU A 62 0.75 5.46 -4.81
N THR A 63 1.67 4.97 -4.00
CA THR A 63 1.36 4.33 -2.73
C THR A 63 1.67 5.29 -1.58
N ILE A 64 0.73 5.49 -0.67
CA ILE A 64 0.90 6.26 0.56
C ILE A 64 0.90 5.27 1.72
N ILE A 65 2.01 5.18 2.45
CA ILE A 65 2.10 4.38 3.67
C ILE A 65 1.89 5.29 4.86
N SER A 66 0.91 4.94 5.70
CA SER A 66 0.62 5.64 6.94
C SER A 66 1.04 4.80 8.14
N ALA A 67 1.87 5.37 9.01
CA ALA A 67 2.34 4.78 10.25
C ALA A 67 2.18 5.80 11.38
N SER A 68 1.09 5.69 12.14
CA SER A 68 0.73 6.72 13.13
C SER A 68 0.10 6.11 14.36
N HIS A 69 0.73 6.34 15.51
CA HIS A 69 0.21 5.87 16.79
C HIS A 69 -1.09 6.63 17.21
N THR A 70 -1.12 7.94 17.02
CA THR A 70 -2.25 8.82 17.46
C THR A 70 -3.33 9.02 16.40
N GLY A 71 -3.12 8.51 15.18
CA GLY A 71 -4.04 8.69 14.05
C GLY A 71 -3.85 10.00 13.26
N ASN A 72 -3.01 10.94 13.70
CA ASN A 72 -2.75 12.18 12.97
C ASN A 72 -2.13 11.92 11.60
N GLY A 73 -1.10 11.08 11.52
CA GLY A 73 -0.48 10.69 10.26
C GLY A 73 -1.48 10.01 9.31
N ARG A 74 -2.42 9.23 9.84
CA ARG A 74 -3.48 8.61 9.05
C ARG A 74 -4.41 9.66 8.43
N LYS A 75 -4.88 10.63 9.22
CA LYS A 75 -5.75 11.72 8.73
C LYS A 75 -5.05 12.55 7.65
N LEU A 76 -3.75 12.83 7.82
CA LEU A 76 -2.94 13.51 6.80
C LEU A 76 -2.85 12.69 5.51
N SER A 77 -2.58 11.39 5.63
CA SER A 77 -2.50 10.47 4.49
C SER A 77 -3.83 10.34 3.74
N GLU A 78 -4.96 10.31 4.46
CA GLU A 78 -6.31 10.28 3.87
C GLU A 78 -6.61 11.57 3.08
N LYS A 79 -6.25 12.74 3.61
CA LYS A 79 -6.39 14.02 2.90
C LYS A 79 -5.52 14.07 1.66
N LEU A 80 -4.27 13.63 1.76
CA LEU A 80 -3.34 13.58 0.63
C LEU A 80 -3.85 12.63 -0.46
N LEU A 81 -4.34 11.44 -0.07
CA LEU A 81 -4.92 10.47 -1.00
C LEU A 81 -6.07 11.09 -1.79
N ALA A 82 -7.03 11.71 -1.10
CA ALA A 82 -8.17 12.35 -1.75
C ALA A 82 -7.74 13.44 -2.74
N ALA A 83 -6.75 14.26 -2.37
CA ALA A 83 -6.22 15.31 -3.22
C ALA A 83 -5.48 14.76 -4.47
N VAL A 84 -4.72 13.66 -4.33
CA VAL A 84 -4.05 12.99 -5.46
C VAL A 84 -5.08 12.36 -6.40
N GLN A 85 -6.11 11.70 -5.86
CA GLN A 85 -7.19 11.10 -6.66
C GLN A 85 -7.99 12.17 -7.41
N ALA A 86 -8.23 13.35 -6.80
CA ALA A 86 -8.86 14.48 -7.47
C ALA A 86 -8.05 15.01 -8.67
N LEU A 87 -6.73 14.79 -8.70
CA LEU A 87 -5.88 15.04 -9.87
C LEU A 87 -6.02 13.96 -10.96
N GLY A 88 -6.84 12.91 -10.77
CA GLY A 88 -6.99 11.80 -11.68
C GLY A 88 -5.74 10.90 -11.75
N VAL A 89 -4.95 10.84 -10.68
CA VAL A 89 -3.80 9.93 -10.53
C VAL A 89 -4.25 8.72 -9.72
N GLN A 90 -3.88 7.53 -10.17
CA GLN A 90 -4.13 6.33 -9.39
C GLN A 90 -3.29 6.36 -8.11
N ALA A 91 -3.95 6.25 -6.97
CA ALA A 91 -3.29 6.25 -5.68
C ALA A 91 -4.01 5.31 -4.71
N ARG A 92 -3.22 4.70 -3.82
CA ARG A 92 -3.72 3.89 -2.71
C ARG A 92 -3.06 4.32 -1.41
N MET A 93 -3.77 4.19 -0.30
CA MET A 93 -3.22 4.32 1.02
C MET A 93 -3.23 2.96 1.71
N VAL A 94 -2.14 2.65 2.40
CA VAL A 94 -1.98 1.40 3.15
C VAL A 94 -1.46 1.75 4.55
N LYS A 95 -2.01 1.13 5.59
CA LYS A 95 -1.40 1.19 6.91
C LYS A 95 -0.10 0.41 6.90
N ALA A 96 0.89 0.87 7.63
CA ALA A 96 2.20 0.22 7.66
C ALA A 96 2.13 -1.24 8.09
N GLY A 97 1.20 -1.60 8.99
CA GLY A 97 0.99 -2.97 9.45
C GLY A 97 0.38 -3.91 8.40
N ASP A 98 -0.36 -3.36 7.44
CA ASP A 98 -0.99 -4.11 6.35
C ASP A 98 -0.08 -4.17 5.11
N TYR A 99 1.01 -3.39 5.09
CA TYR A 99 1.94 -3.33 3.97
C TYR A 99 2.94 -4.48 4.00
N GLN A 100 3.03 -5.22 2.92
CA GLN A 100 4.03 -6.28 2.78
C GLN A 100 5.38 -5.66 2.39
N PRO A 101 6.42 -5.69 3.24
CA PRO A 101 7.67 -4.96 3.00
C PRO A 101 8.37 -5.31 1.67
N ARG A 102 8.21 -6.54 1.18
CA ARG A 102 8.79 -6.97 -0.09
C ARG A 102 8.14 -6.33 -1.32
N GLU A 103 6.92 -5.80 -1.19
CA GLU A 103 6.23 -5.11 -2.29
C GLU A 103 6.91 -3.80 -2.67
N ILE A 104 7.75 -3.25 -1.79
CA ILE A 104 8.48 -2.00 -2.04
C ILE A 104 9.31 -2.06 -3.34
N ALA A 105 9.77 -3.25 -3.73
CA ALA A 105 10.49 -3.45 -5.00
C ALA A 105 9.64 -3.14 -6.24
N LYS A 106 8.31 -3.15 -6.11
CA LYS A 106 7.36 -2.90 -7.20
C LYS A 106 6.91 -1.43 -7.26
N GLU A 107 7.14 -0.68 -6.17
CA GLU A 107 6.70 0.70 -6.08
C GLU A 107 7.56 1.59 -7.00
N LYS A 108 6.91 2.55 -7.65
CA LYS A 108 7.57 3.58 -8.44
C LYS A 108 7.46 4.95 -7.80
N LEU A 109 6.36 5.17 -7.08
CA LEU A 109 6.11 6.41 -6.37
C LEU A 109 5.54 6.09 -4.98
N LEU A 110 6.24 6.54 -3.93
CA LEU A 110 5.95 6.20 -2.55
C LEU A 110 6.02 7.43 -1.65
N TYR A 111 4.94 7.70 -0.93
CA TYR A 111 4.94 8.68 0.16
C TYR A 111 4.76 7.96 1.48
N ILE A 112 5.53 8.35 2.47
CA ILE A 112 5.49 7.77 3.81
C ILE A 112 5.20 8.88 4.82
N VAL A 113 4.13 8.69 5.59
CA VAL A 113 3.81 9.53 6.76
C VAL A 113 4.02 8.69 7.99
N ILE A 114 5.03 9.01 8.80
CA ILE A 114 5.44 8.18 9.93
C ILE A 114 5.65 9.01 11.18
N SER A 115 5.07 8.56 12.30
CA SER A 115 5.34 9.14 13.61
C SER A 115 6.51 8.45 14.31
N THR A 116 7.15 9.19 15.22
CA THR A 116 8.14 8.64 16.14
C THR A 116 7.49 8.45 17.51
N HIS A 117 7.81 7.35 18.15
CA HIS A 117 7.27 6.95 19.46
C HIS A 117 8.41 6.68 20.44
N GLY A 118 8.17 6.94 21.75
CA GLY A 118 9.13 6.65 22.80
C GLY A 118 10.53 7.21 22.53
N ASP A 119 11.54 6.37 22.65
CA ASP A 119 12.95 6.70 22.47
C ASP A 119 13.40 6.69 20.98
N GLY A 120 12.55 7.12 20.07
CA GLY A 120 12.89 7.22 18.65
C GLY A 120 12.41 6.04 17.82
N ASP A 121 11.55 5.17 18.37
CA ASP A 121 11.03 3.99 17.72
C ASP A 121 9.92 4.34 16.72
N PRO A 122 9.76 3.55 15.65
CA PRO A 122 8.58 3.63 14.80
C PRO A 122 7.34 3.11 15.55
N PRO A 123 6.11 3.48 15.14
CA PRO A 123 4.90 2.80 15.60
C PRO A 123 5.00 1.28 15.41
N ASP A 124 4.40 0.50 16.31
CA ASP A 124 4.47 -0.97 16.25
C ASP A 124 4.03 -1.52 14.89
N GLU A 125 2.99 -0.92 14.29
CA GLU A 125 2.53 -1.28 12.94
C GLU A 125 3.57 -1.05 11.85
N ALA A 126 4.52 -0.16 12.03
CA ALA A 126 5.58 0.15 11.07
C ALA A 126 6.86 -0.67 11.28
N ARG A 127 6.99 -1.37 12.41
CA ARG A 127 8.20 -2.09 12.79
C ARG A 127 8.66 -3.07 11.71
N GLY A 128 7.75 -3.82 11.12
CA GLY A 128 8.07 -4.79 10.06
C GLY A 128 8.72 -4.15 8.83
N LEU A 129 8.16 -3.04 8.33
CA LEU A 129 8.75 -2.29 7.20
C LEU A 129 10.06 -1.62 7.62
N TYR A 130 10.06 -0.96 8.78
CA TYR A 130 11.22 -0.26 9.32
C TYR A 130 12.44 -1.17 9.45
N GLU A 131 12.29 -2.34 10.06
CA GLU A 131 13.37 -3.32 10.22
C GLU A 131 13.80 -3.89 8.88
N PHE A 132 12.84 -4.28 8.03
CA PHE A 132 13.11 -4.84 6.71
C PHE A 132 14.02 -3.95 5.87
N LEU A 133 13.75 -2.63 5.81
CA LEU A 133 14.58 -1.67 5.08
C LEU A 133 16.04 -1.60 5.57
N GLY A 134 16.31 -2.03 6.80
CA GLY A 134 17.66 -2.11 7.37
C GLY A 134 18.36 -3.44 7.16
N THR A 135 17.70 -4.43 6.59
CA THR A 135 18.27 -5.77 6.41
C THR A 135 18.98 -5.93 5.07
N LYS A 136 19.86 -6.95 4.98
CA LYS A 136 20.47 -7.36 3.70
C LYS A 136 19.47 -7.93 2.68
N ARG A 137 18.21 -8.18 3.11
CA ARG A 137 17.13 -8.69 2.25
C ARG A 137 16.37 -7.57 1.54
N ALA A 138 16.57 -6.31 1.94
CA ALA A 138 15.97 -5.18 1.28
C ALA A 138 16.51 -5.07 -0.15
N PRO A 139 15.65 -4.91 -1.16
CA PRO A 139 16.06 -4.81 -2.55
C PRO A 139 16.68 -3.45 -2.84
N GLN A 140 17.51 -3.36 -3.89
CA GLN A 140 17.87 -2.07 -4.46
C GLN A 140 16.64 -1.44 -5.13
N LEU A 141 16.49 -0.11 -4.99
CA LEU A 141 15.30 0.64 -5.38
C LEU A 141 15.62 1.82 -6.34
N PRO A 142 16.40 1.60 -7.42
CA PRO A 142 16.89 2.71 -8.27
C PRO A 142 15.76 3.46 -9.00
N ASP A 143 14.62 2.80 -9.19
CA ASP A 143 13.45 3.36 -9.88
C ASP A 143 12.41 3.95 -8.94
N LEU A 144 12.55 3.74 -7.63
CA LEU A 144 11.63 4.28 -6.65
C LEU A 144 11.87 5.77 -6.43
N GLN A 145 10.81 6.55 -6.55
CA GLN A 145 10.78 7.95 -6.14
C GLN A 145 9.95 8.06 -4.85
N TYR A 146 10.45 8.78 -3.86
CA TYR A 146 9.78 8.80 -2.56
C TYR A 146 9.85 10.16 -1.86
N SER A 147 8.96 10.36 -0.88
CA SER A 147 8.99 11.45 0.07
C SER A 147 8.57 10.97 1.45
N VAL A 148 9.13 11.55 2.50
CA VAL A 148 8.83 11.23 3.90
C VAL A 148 8.36 12.47 4.64
N LEU A 149 7.23 12.36 5.31
CA LEU A 149 6.75 13.28 6.33
C LEU A 149 6.88 12.58 7.68
N ALA A 150 7.71 13.12 8.54
CA ALA A 150 7.93 12.62 9.89
C ALA A 150 7.17 13.45 10.91
N LEU A 151 6.50 12.80 11.84
CA LEU A 151 5.81 13.43 12.95
C LEU A 151 6.52 13.06 14.24
N GLY A 152 6.72 14.02 15.12
CA GLY A 152 7.39 13.82 16.39
C GLY A 152 7.01 14.86 17.43
N ASP A 153 7.82 14.94 18.46
CA ASP A 153 7.75 15.92 19.53
C ASP A 153 9.19 16.35 19.87
N SER A 154 9.51 17.60 19.66
CA SER A 154 10.87 18.15 19.84
C SER A 154 11.30 18.23 21.30
N SER A 155 10.39 17.99 22.25
CA SER A 155 10.74 17.85 23.66
C SER A 155 11.52 16.56 23.97
N TYR A 156 11.52 15.61 23.02
CA TYR A 156 12.29 14.36 23.13
C TYR A 156 13.60 14.40 22.34
N PRO A 157 14.69 13.84 22.89
CA PRO A 157 16.02 13.89 22.24
C PRO A 157 16.07 13.27 20.82
N LYS A 158 15.20 12.29 20.55
CA LYS A 158 15.13 11.59 19.27
C LYS A 158 13.93 12.06 18.43
N PHE A 159 13.81 13.37 18.30
CA PHE A 159 12.79 14.00 17.47
C PHE A 159 12.78 13.46 16.04
N CYS A 160 11.62 12.99 15.57
CA CYS A 160 11.39 12.46 14.22
C CYS A 160 12.36 11.35 13.76
N GLU A 161 12.99 10.65 14.71
CA GLU A 161 14.05 9.66 14.45
C GLU A 161 13.59 8.53 13.52
N ALA A 162 12.37 8.01 13.72
CA ALA A 162 11.84 6.93 12.88
C ALA A 162 11.76 7.36 11.41
N GLY A 163 11.29 8.57 11.15
CA GLY A 163 11.22 9.13 9.79
C GLY A 163 12.62 9.35 9.20
N ARG A 164 13.57 9.84 10.02
CA ARG A 164 14.97 10.03 9.61
C ARG A 164 15.60 8.72 9.16
N ILE A 165 15.43 7.66 9.95
CA ILE A 165 16.02 6.35 9.63
C ILE A 165 15.38 5.73 8.40
N VAL A 166 14.05 5.83 8.22
CA VAL A 166 13.36 5.36 7.02
C VAL A 166 13.88 6.08 5.77
N ASP A 167 13.97 7.41 5.82
CA ASP A 167 14.47 8.23 4.72
C ASP A 167 15.91 7.83 4.34
N GLU A 168 16.81 7.67 5.32
CA GLU A 168 18.18 7.27 5.09
C GLU A 168 18.30 5.85 4.50
N ARG A 169 17.49 4.91 4.99
CA ARG A 169 17.49 3.53 4.47
C ARG A 169 17.03 3.47 3.03
N LEU A 170 15.96 4.18 2.67
CA LEU A 170 15.49 4.28 1.30
C LEU A 170 16.55 4.88 0.37
N ALA A 171 17.21 5.95 0.81
CA ALA A 171 18.32 6.54 0.05
C ALA A 171 19.49 5.57 -0.12
N LYS A 172 19.87 4.81 0.91
CA LYS A 172 20.92 3.79 0.84
C LYS A 172 20.58 2.66 -0.12
N LEU A 173 19.30 2.35 -0.28
CA LEU A 173 18.80 1.36 -1.25
C LEU A 173 18.72 1.92 -2.68
N GLY A 174 19.15 3.17 -2.91
CA GLY A 174 19.18 3.78 -4.23
C GLY A 174 17.92 4.51 -4.65
N ALA A 175 16.91 4.60 -3.78
CA ALA A 175 15.69 5.35 -4.07
C ALA A 175 15.96 6.86 -4.14
N LYS A 176 15.17 7.56 -4.98
CA LYS A 176 15.32 8.99 -5.26
C LYS A 176 14.32 9.80 -4.44
N ARG A 177 14.80 10.76 -3.64
CA ARG A 177 13.93 11.71 -2.96
C ARG A 177 13.27 12.64 -3.97
N LEU A 178 11.95 12.74 -3.93
CA LEU A 178 11.17 13.75 -4.68
C LEU A 178 11.15 15.08 -3.95
N LEU A 179 11.04 15.01 -2.63
CA LEU A 179 11.11 16.15 -1.72
C LEU A 179 12.05 15.83 -0.58
N PRO A 180 12.71 16.84 0.03
CA PRO A 180 13.37 16.67 1.31
C PRO A 180 12.39 16.12 2.35
N ARG A 181 12.90 15.29 3.27
CA ARG A 181 12.12 14.90 4.44
C ARG A 181 11.73 16.13 5.24
N VAL A 182 10.49 16.16 5.70
CA VAL A 182 9.99 17.20 6.60
C VAL A 182 9.72 16.59 7.96
N ASP A 183 10.30 17.20 8.99
CA ASP A 183 10.15 16.80 10.39
C ASP A 183 9.17 17.78 11.06
N CYS A 184 8.00 17.29 11.45
CA CYS A 184 6.93 18.06 12.06
C CYS A 184 6.88 17.82 13.58
N ASP A 185 6.78 18.90 14.33
CA ASP A 185 6.56 18.88 15.77
C ASP A 185 5.08 18.68 16.11
N VAL A 186 4.70 18.88 17.37
CA VAL A 186 3.32 18.74 17.87
C VAL A 186 2.32 19.67 17.17
N ASP A 187 2.75 20.82 16.70
CA ASP A 187 2.00 21.80 15.89
C ASP A 187 2.18 21.57 14.37
N PHE A 188 2.07 20.33 13.96
CA PHE A 188 2.43 19.82 12.64
C PHE A 188 1.58 20.37 11.47
N GLU A 189 0.39 20.91 11.74
CA GLU A 189 -0.64 21.15 10.72
C GLU A 189 -0.14 22.02 9.56
N LYS A 190 0.50 23.15 9.87
CA LYS A 190 0.99 24.10 8.87
C LYS A 190 2.10 23.50 8.02
N LEU A 191 3.06 22.84 8.67
CA LEU A 191 4.23 22.27 7.98
C LEU A 191 3.82 21.04 7.14
N ALA A 192 2.93 20.21 7.67
CA ALA A 192 2.36 19.08 6.95
C ALA A 192 1.51 19.51 5.75
N GLN A 193 0.78 20.64 5.85
CA GLN A 193 0.04 21.19 4.73
C GLN A 193 1.00 21.65 3.63
N THR A 194 2.05 22.41 3.97
CA THR A 194 3.07 22.83 3.01
C THR A 194 3.70 21.64 2.29
N TRP A 195 4.10 20.61 3.05
CA TRP A 195 4.64 19.39 2.45
C TRP A 195 3.63 18.69 1.53
N SER A 196 2.36 18.65 1.93
CA SER A 196 1.30 18.04 1.11
C SER A 196 1.09 18.80 -0.21
N ASP A 197 1.14 20.11 -0.18
CA ASP A 197 1.02 20.96 -1.38
C ASP A 197 2.20 20.73 -2.33
N ASP A 198 3.42 20.66 -1.82
CA ASP A 198 4.62 20.34 -2.58
C ASP A 198 4.55 18.91 -3.15
N ALA A 199 4.09 17.94 -2.36
CA ALA A 199 3.89 16.57 -2.78
C ALA A 199 2.89 16.47 -3.93
N LEU A 200 1.77 17.21 -3.87
CA LEU A 200 0.79 17.30 -4.95
C LEU A 200 1.37 17.96 -6.20
N ALA A 201 2.20 19.00 -6.06
CA ALA A 201 2.87 19.63 -7.19
C ALA A 201 3.77 18.63 -7.94
N ARG A 202 4.54 17.81 -7.21
CA ARG A 202 5.35 16.74 -7.81
C ARG A 202 4.53 15.66 -8.51
N VAL A 203 3.40 15.26 -7.93
CA VAL A 203 2.48 14.32 -8.59
C VAL A 203 1.93 14.89 -9.90
N ARG A 204 1.56 16.19 -9.94
CA ARG A 204 1.14 16.87 -11.18
C ARG A 204 2.22 16.86 -12.26
N GLU A 205 3.47 17.20 -11.90
CA GLU A 205 4.60 17.17 -12.82
C GLU A 205 4.85 15.76 -13.40
N ILE A 206 4.77 14.73 -12.54
CA ILE A 206 4.91 13.35 -12.96
C ILE A 206 3.77 12.98 -13.91
N LYS A 207 2.51 13.29 -13.56
CA LYS A 207 1.37 13.02 -14.42
C LYS A 207 1.53 13.65 -15.81
N GLN A 208 1.95 14.91 -15.88
CA GLN A 208 2.14 15.64 -17.14
C GLN A 208 3.16 14.95 -18.06
N LYS A 209 4.22 14.35 -17.52
CA LYS A 209 5.23 13.62 -18.31
C LYS A 209 4.69 12.34 -18.96
N PHE A 210 3.61 11.78 -18.42
CA PHE A 210 2.96 10.56 -18.91
C PHE A 210 1.65 10.81 -19.66
N SER A 211 1.17 12.07 -19.71
CA SER A 211 0.01 12.43 -20.53
C SER A 211 0.46 12.62 -21.97
N PRO A 212 -0.15 11.93 -22.95
CA PRO A 212 0.12 12.21 -24.36
C PRO A 212 -0.33 13.63 -24.68
N SER A 213 0.51 14.36 -25.43
CA SER A 213 0.19 15.67 -26.02
C SER A 213 -0.89 15.53 -27.08
#